data_208d09d05fba0f14329fc944e20b3d31
#
_entry.id   208d09d05fba0f14329fc944e20b3d31
#
_cell.length_a   1.000
_cell.length_b   1.000
_cell.length_c   1.000
_cell.angle_alpha   90.00
_cell.angle_beta   90.00
_cell.angle_gamma   90.00
#
_symmetry.space_group_name_H-M   'P 1'
#
loop_
_entity.id
_entity.type
_entity.pdbx_description
1 polymer ?
#
loop_
_entity_poly.entity_id
_entity_poly.type
_entity_poly.pdbx_seq_one_letter_code
_entity_poly.pdbx_strand_id
1 'polypeptide(L)'
;TESFGFSALLSVYLDEAWDAQSATGYVDEKAVASVSLTGSKTTILNMTMDGSLGSLVIRPDELPEEETNTPETEETTEPTTQPTTGNDDYLSKPEDTDDTVYTDGKDKYLTDPIPEGKPKPVEPEDQEVDKGKTYTCTFSIECSTILNNLSMLDADKLECVPSNGVILAKTTVTFYEGESVFDVLQRLCKEKGIHMEAAWTPIYNSAYVEGIHNLYEFDCGNLSGWMYRVNGWYPNYGCSRYQLAQGDIVEWRYTCDLG
;
A
#
# COMPACT_ATOMS: atom_id res chain seq x y z
N THR A 1 2.50 -33.24 -3.40
CA THR A 1 2.40 -31.78 -3.27
C THR A 1 3.78 -31.20 -3.46
N GLU A 2 4.04 -30.55 -4.59
CA GLU A 2 5.27 -29.81 -4.79
C GLU A 2 5.15 -28.49 -4.03
N SER A 3 6.10 -28.19 -3.17
CA SER A 3 6.20 -26.91 -2.46
C SER A 3 7.00 -25.93 -3.32
N PHE A 4 6.47 -24.75 -3.54
CA PHE A 4 7.27 -23.65 -4.08
C PHE A 4 8.18 -23.13 -2.96
N GLY A 5 9.45 -22.93 -3.23
CA GLY A 5 10.42 -22.46 -2.23
C GLY A 5 10.31 -20.97 -1.90
N PHE A 6 9.12 -20.37 -1.99
CA PHE A 6 8.87 -18.96 -1.67
C PHE A 6 7.51 -18.76 -1.01
N SER A 7 7.39 -17.76 -0.19
CA SER A 7 6.12 -17.29 0.39
C SER A 7 5.49 -16.26 -0.55
N ALA A 8 4.19 -16.35 -0.74
CA ALA A 8 3.42 -15.40 -1.53
C ALA A 8 2.39 -14.68 -0.67
N LEU A 9 2.25 -13.37 -0.84
CA LEU A 9 1.16 -12.61 -0.27
C LEU A 9 -0.06 -12.74 -1.19
N LEU A 10 -1.18 -13.20 -0.62
CA LEU A 10 -2.45 -13.30 -1.33
C LEU A 10 -3.42 -12.27 -0.76
N SER A 11 -3.97 -11.42 -1.62
CA SER A 11 -5.08 -10.53 -1.29
C SER A 11 -6.36 -11.10 -1.89
N VAL A 12 -7.36 -11.32 -1.04
CA VAL A 12 -8.66 -11.84 -1.44
C VAL A 12 -9.73 -10.80 -1.13
N TYR A 13 -10.48 -10.41 -2.15
CA TYR A 13 -11.63 -9.52 -2.02
C TYR A 13 -12.87 -10.36 -1.78
N LEU A 14 -13.64 -10.01 -0.74
CA LEU A 14 -14.86 -10.70 -0.39
C LEU A 14 -16.07 -9.93 -0.96
N ASP A 15 -17.01 -10.65 -1.54
CA ASP A 15 -18.27 -10.08 -2.05
C ASP A 15 -19.10 -9.44 -0.93
N GLU A 16 -19.01 -9.99 0.28
CA GLU A 16 -19.61 -9.45 1.49
C GLU A 16 -18.58 -9.36 2.62
N ALA A 17 -18.71 -8.32 3.46
CA ALA A 17 -17.81 -8.16 4.60
C ALA A 17 -18.02 -9.26 5.64
N TRP A 18 -16.94 -9.88 6.08
CA TRP A 18 -16.97 -10.86 7.17
C TRP A 18 -16.92 -10.18 8.53
N ASP A 19 -17.82 -10.63 9.41
CA ASP A 19 -17.83 -10.27 10.82
C ASP A 19 -17.13 -11.40 11.61
N ALA A 20 -15.79 -11.36 11.57
CA ALA A 20 -14.92 -12.37 12.18
C ALA A 20 -13.66 -11.68 12.71
N GLN A 21 -12.99 -12.29 13.69
CA GLN A 21 -11.73 -11.79 14.27
C GLN A 21 -10.49 -12.34 13.56
N SER A 22 -10.64 -13.48 12.90
CA SER A 22 -9.57 -14.10 12.12
C SER A 22 -10.14 -14.94 10.99
N ALA A 23 -9.27 -15.29 10.04
CA ALA A 23 -9.60 -16.19 8.96
C ALA A 23 -8.43 -17.14 8.67
N THR A 24 -8.75 -18.36 8.28
CA THR A 24 -7.75 -19.38 7.98
C THR A 24 -7.90 -19.88 6.54
N GLY A 25 -6.79 -19.94 5.81
CA GLY A 25 -6.68 -20.51 4.48
C GLY A 25 -6.31 -21.98 4.55
N TYR A 26 -7.00 -22.81 3.78
CA TYR A 26 -6.81 -24.26 3.69
C TYR A 26 -6.48 -24.67 2.25
N VAL A 27 -5.49 -25.55 2.10
CA VAL A 27 -5.22 -26.28 0.85
C VAL A 27 -5.36 -27.76 1.15
N ASP A 28 -6.22 -28.46 0.43
CA ASP A 28 -6.55 -29.88 0.65
C ASP A 28 -6.91 -30.16 2.13
N GLU A 29 -7.77 -29.30 2.70
CA GLU A 29 -8.24 -29.34 4.11
C GLU A 29 -7.13 -29.11 5.17
N LYS A 30 -5.93 -28.81 4.76
CA LYS A 30 -4.82 -28.48 5.64
C LYS A 30 -4.66 -26.97 5.75
N ALA A 31 -4.64 -26.45 6.98
CA ALA A 31 -4.36 -25.03 7.23
C ALA A 31 -2.96 -24.66 6.72
N VAL A 32 -2.88 -23.62 5.88
CA VAL A 32 -1.63 -23.14 5.26
C VAL A 32 -1.34 -21.68 5.55
N ALA A 33 -2.35 -20.94 5.99
CA ALA A 33 -2.20 -19.53 6.37
C ALA A 33 -3.29 -19.14 7.36
N SER A 34 -3.01 -18.14 8.20
CA SER A 34 -4.02 -17.50 9.06
C SER A 34 -3.76 -16.00 9.10
N VAL A 35 -4.82 -15.21 9.29
CA VAL A 35 -4.75 -13.76 9.41
C VAL A 35 -5.69 -13.28 10.49
N SER A 36 -5.25 -12.35 11.33
CA SER A 36 -6.12 -11.64 12.26
C SER A 36 -6.80 -10.50 11.52
N LEU A 37 -8.11 -10.35 11.74
CA LEU A 37 -8.92 -9.31 11.13
C LEU A 37 -9.01 -8.11 12.07
N THR A 38 -8.75 -6.92 11.55
CA THR A 38 -8.85 -5.67 12.29
C THR A 38 -10.18 -4.99 11.98
N GLY A 39 -11.04 -4.87 12.99
CA GLY A 39 -12.36 -4.25 12.85
C GLY A 39 -13.50 -5.26 12.87
N SER A 40 -14.73 -4.75 12.95
CA SER A 40 -15.93 -5.58 13.04
C SER A 40 -16.41 -6.14 11.71
N LYS A 41 -15.84 -5.68 10.59
CA LYS A 41 -16.19 -6.16 9.24
C LYS A 41 -14.98 -6.02 8.32
N THR A 42 -14.67 -7.08 7.59
CA THR A 42 -13.53 -7.13 6.68
C THR A 42 -13.99 -7.54 5.28
N THR A 43 -13.60 -6.74 4.29
CA THR A 43 -13.89 -7.02 2.87
C THR A 43 -12.65 -7.47 2.10
N ILE A 44 -11.47 -7.36 2.69
CA ILE A 44 -10.20 -7.75 2.07
C ILE A 44 -9.42 -8.59 3.06
N LEU A 45 -8.97 -9.76 2.62
CA LEU A 45 -8.09 -10.65 3.37
C LEU A 45 -6.70 -10.63 2.75
N ASN A 46 -5.69 -10.26 3.53
CA ASN A 46 -4.29 -10.36 3.13
C ASN A 46 -3.62 -11.45 3.95
N MET A 47 -3.15 -12.52 3.32
CA MET A 47 -2.48 -13.61 4.01
C MET A 47 -1.23 -14.06 3.26
N THR A 48 -0.19 -14.41 4.00
CA THR A 48 1.03 -14.99 3.45
C THR A 48 0.89 -16.50 3.39
N MET A 49 1.16 -17.07 2.23
CA MET A 49 1.08 -18.51 2.00
C MET A 49 2.45 -19.08 1.64
N ASP A 50 2.79 -20.19 2.26
CA ASP A 50 3.86 -21.05 1.76
C ASP A 50 3.33 -21.85 0.58
N GLY A 51 4.07 -21.79 -0.55
CA GLY A 51 3.61 -22.33 -1.81
C GLY A 51 3.21 -23.81 -1.75
N SER A 52 1.91 -24.06 -1.80
CA SER A 52 1.31 -25.36 -2.04
C SER A 52 0.43 -25.27 -3.27
N LEU A 53 0.54 -26.26 -4.17
CA LEU A 53 -0.39 -26.41 -5.29
C LEU A 53 -1.66 -27.11 -4.80
N GLY A 54 -2.83 -26.49 -5.06
CA GLY A 54 -4.13 -27.03 -4.70
C GLY A 54 -5.21 -25.95 -4.70
N SER A 55 -6.46 -26.35 -4.46
CA SER A 55 -7.55 -25.39 -4.29
C SER A 55 -7.45 -24.74 -2.93
N LEU A 56 -7.33 -23.40 -2.89
CA LEU A 56 -7.37 -22.63 -1.67
C LEU A 56 -8.82 -22.38 -1.26
N VAL A 57 -9.15 -22.75 -0.04
CA VAL A 57 -10.43 -22.38 0.61
C VAL A 57 -10.12 -21.52 1.80
N ILE A 58 -10.73 -20.33 1.88
CA ILE A 58 -10.58 -19.42 3.02
C ILE A 58 -11.91 -19.40 3.78
N ARG A 59 -11.83 -19.51 5.10
CA ARG A 59 -13.00 -19.50 5.99
C ARG A 59 -12.77 -18.51 7.12
N PRO A 60 -13.82 -17.75 7.54
CA PRO A 60 -13.77 -17.03 8.80
C PRO A 60 -13.67 -18.04 9.95
N ASP A 61 -12.88 -17.73 10.97
CA ASP A 61 -12.82 -18.55 12.17
C ASP A 61 -14.05 -18.26 13.03
N GLU A 62 -14.71 -19.31 13.51
CA GLU A 62 -15.89 -19.17 14.38
C GLU A 62 -15.44 -18.56 15.73
N LEU A 63 -16.20 -17.56 16.19
CA LEU A 63 -16.01 -17.03 17.55
C LEU A 63 -16.33 -18.13 18.55
N PRO A 64 -15.54 -18.29 19.65
CA PRO A 64 -15.91 -19.19 20.73
C PRO A 64 -17.32 -18.83 21.23
N GLU A 65 -18.22 -19.79 21.28
CA GLU A 65 -19.55 -19.60 21.84
C GLU A 65 -19.39 -19.16 23.31
N GLU A 66 -19.78 -17.92 23.62
CA GLU A 66 -19.94 -17.49 25.01
C GLU A 66 -21.06 -18.31 25.65
N GLU A 67 -20.73 -19.13 26.65
CA GLU A 67 -21.73 -19.77 27.49
C GLU A 67 -22.61 -18.70 28.13
N THR A 68 -23.84 -18.60 27.66
CA THR A 68 -24.86 -17.74 28.23
C THR A 68 -25.28 -18.23 29.59
N ASN A 69 -24.71 -17.70 30.66
CA ASN A 69 -25.28 -17.75 31.98
C ASN A 69 -26.09 -16.47 32.21
N THR A 70 -27.40 -16.61 32.06
CA THR A 70 -28.38 -15.61 32.46
C THR A 70 -28.62 -15.76 33.97
N PRO A 71 -28.71 -14.65 34.73
CA PRO A 71 -29.80 -14.46 35.68
C PRO A 71 -30.52 -13.15 35.42
N GLU A 72 -31.83 -13.26 35.62
CA GLU A 72 -32.89 -12.29 35.51
C GLU A 72 -32.71 -11.04 36.39
N THR A 73 -33.20 -9.92 35.83
CA THR A 73 -34.03 -8.85 36.34
C THR A 73 -33.65 -8.07 37.63
N GLU A 74 -33.46 -6.77 37.52
CA GLU A 74 -34.40 -5.77 38.09
C GLU A 74 -34.13 -4.35 37.59
N GLU A 75 -35.21 -3.71 37.24
CA GLU A 75 -35.45 -2.35 36.78
C GLU A 75 -35.22 -1.33 37.90
N THR A 76 -34.64 -0.14 37.65
CA THR A 76 -35.15 1.13 38.17
C THR A 76 -34.34 2.37 37.75
N THR A 77 -35.02 3.23 36.98
CA THR A 77 -35.04 4.71 36.95
C THR A 77 -33.76 5.57 36.86
N GLU A 78 -33.76 6.39 35.80
CA GLU A 78 -33.07 7.70 35.70
C GLU A 78 -33.50 8.69 36.79
N PRO A 79 -32.69 9.78 37.06
CA PRO A 79 -32.77 10.96 36.22
C PRO A 79 -31.49 11.80 36.03
N THR A 80 -31.42 12.40 34.84
CA THR A 80 -30.95 13.74 34.43
C THR A 80 -30.21 14.63 35.46
N THR A 81 -29.03 15.11 35.10
CA THR A 81 -28.64 16.53 35.06
C THR A 81 -27.24 16.74 34.39
N GLN A 82 -27.19 17.63 33.41
CA GLN A 82 -26.03 18.41 32.98
C GLN A 82 -26.03 19.75 33.74
N PRO A 83 -25.02 20.67 33.60
CA PRO A 83 -23.64 20.60 33.13
C PRO A 83 -22.63 21.26 34.11
N THR A 84 -21.32 21.16 33.90
CA THR A 84 -20.38 22.32 34.02
C THR A 84 -18.94 21.96 33.55
N THR A 85 -18.52 22.74 32.58
CA THR A 85 -17.21 23.38 32.35
C THR A 85 -15.91 22.72 32.81
N GLY A 86 -15.06 22.48 31.82
CA GLY A 86 -13.67 22.92 31.80
C GLY A 86 -12.66 22.01 32.47
N ASN A 87 -11.90 21.33 31.65
CA ASN A 87 -10.44 21.48 31.62
C ASN A 87 -9.87 20.74 30.41
N ASP A 88 -9.14 21.52 29.61
CA ASP A 88 -8.21 20.99 28.62
C ASP A 88 -7.19 20.12 29.34
N ASP A 89 -7.37 18.81 29.29
CA ASP A 89 -6.31 17.88 29.60
C ASP A 89 -5.78 17.33 28.27
N TYR A 90 -4.66 17.90 27.87
CA TYR A 90 -3.80 17.48 26.80
C TYR A 90 -3.52 15.97 26.96
N LEU A 91 -4.27 15.13 26.28
CA LEU A 91 -3.87 13.75 26.08
C LEU A 91 -2.63 13.77 25.21
N SER A 92 -1.48 13.77 25.87
CA SER A 92 -0.19 13.45 25.26
C SER A 92 -0.35 12.15 24.46
N LYS A 93 -0.20 12.29 23.15
CA LYS A 93 -0.02 11.15 22.22
C LYS A 93 1.04 10.25 22.86
N PRO A 94 0.83 8.94 23.01
CA PRO A 94 1.89 8.03 23.39
C PRO A 94 3.02 8.22 22.39
N GLU A 95 4.23 8.46 22.87
CA GLU A 95 5.42 8.35 22.04
C GLU A 95 5.52 6.87 21.61
N ASP A 96 5.01 6.58 20.42
CA ASP A 96 5.12 5.28 19.79
C ASP A 96 6.58 5.11 19.33
N THR A 97 7.44 4.79 20.27
CA THR A 97 8.80 4.30 20.00
C THR A 97 8.75 2.79 19.74
N ASP A 98 7.84 2.35 18.90
CA ASP A 98 7.84 0.95 18.46
C ASP A 98 8.67 0.79 17.19
N ASP A 99 9.99 0.89 17.36
CA ASP A 99 10.97 0.37 16.40
C ASP A 99 10.95 -1.16 16.43
N THR A 100 9.78 -1.78 16.17
CA THR A 100 9.67 -3.23 16.10
C THR A 100 10.39 -3.69 14.83
N VAL A 101 11.67 -3.97 14.97
CA VAL A 101 12.45 -4.65 13.93
C VAL A 101 12.10 -6.14 13.98
N TYR A 102 11.51 -6.64 12.90
CA TYR A 102 11.27 -8.07 12.76
C TYR A 102 12.60 -8.85 12.77
N THR A 103 12.56 -10.14 13.09
CA THR A 103 13.76 -11.00 13.18
C THR A 103 14.58 -11.08 11.88
N ASP A 104 14.01 -10.69 10.74
CA ASP A 104 14.66 -10.58 9.43
C ASP A 104 15.26 -9.19 9.14
N GLY A 105 15.19 -8.27 10.10
CA GLY A 105 15.73 -6.90 9.98
C GLY A 105 14.80 -5.90 9.31
N LYS A 106 13.56 -6.28 8.94
CA LYS A 106 12.56 -5.38 8.35
C LYS A 106 11.86 -4.54 9.43
N ASP A 107 11.34 -3.40 9.03
CA ASP A 107 10.47 -2.58 9.88
C ASP A 107 9.04 -3.16 9.97
N LYS A 108 8.18 -2.53 10.78
CA LYS A 108 6.77 -2.93 10.96
C LYS A 108 5.93 -2.94 9.66
N TYR A 109 6.41 -2.30 8.61
CA TYR A 109 5.79 -2.25 7.29
C TYR A 109 6.58 -3.04 6.24
N LEU A 110 7.32 -4.05 6.67
CA LEU A 110 8.09 -4.97 5.84
C LEU A 110 9.15 -4.29 4.95
N THR A 111 9.59 -3.08 5.33
CA THR A 111 10.67 -2.38 4.63
C THR A 111 12.02 -2.99 5.01
N ASP A 112 12.79 -3.41 4.01
CA ASP A 112 14.17 -3.86 4.21
C ASP A 112 15.05 -2.73 4.75
N PRO A 113 16.16 -3.05 5.45
CA PRO A 113 17.09 -2.04 5.93
C PRO A 113 17.50 -1.04 4.85
N ILE A 114 17.39 0.24 5.16
CA ILE A 114 17.73 1.30 4.21
C ILE A 114 19.25 1.37 4.04
N PRO A 115 19.79 1.37 2.81
CA PRO A 115 21.20 1.52 2.55
C PRO A 115 21.75 2.84 3.12
N GLU A 116 23.00 2.82 3.57
CA GLU A 116 23.65 4.01 4.12
C GLU A 116 23.60 5.18 3.11
N GLY A 117 23.26 6.37 3.60
CA GLY A 117 23.15 7.58 2.79
C GLY A 117 21.87 7.68 1.94
N LYS A 118 20.93 6.73 2.06
CA LYS A 118 19.62 6.83 1.42
C LYS A 118 18.58 7.39 2.37
N PRO A 119 17.57 8.15 1.86
CA PRO A 119 16.49 8.66 2.69
C PRO A 119 15.71 7.51 3.35
N LYS A 120 15.38 7.70 4.63
CA LYS A 120 14.49 6.80 5.34
C LYS A 120 13.03 7.10 4.99
N PRO A 121 12.14 6.10 5.02
CA PRO A 121 10.73 6.35 4.85
C PRO A 121 10.21 7.25 5.98
N VAL A 122 9.22 8.09 5.64
CA VAL A 122 8.43 8.87 6.60
C VAL A 122 7.00 8.41 6.46
N GLU A 123 6.42 8.00 7.57
CA GLU A 123 5.07 7.46 7.54
C GLU A 123 4.05 8.55 7.14
N PRO A 124 3.05 8.23 6.30
CA PRO A 124 2.08 9.23 5.82
C PRO A 124 1.38 10.00 6.93
N GLU A 125 1.12 9.35 8.06
CA GLU A 125 0.53 9.99 9.26
C GLU A 125 1.45 10.97 9.98
N ASP A 126 2.77 10.87 9.75
CA ASP A 126 3.80 11.73 10.36
C ASP A 126 4.29 12.80 9.38
N GLN A 127 3.76 12.83 8.15
CA GLN A 127 4.15 13.83 7.15
C GLN A 127 3.47 15.16 7.41
N GLU A 128 4.26 16.22 7.55
CA GLU A 128 3.77 17.59 7.68
C GLU A 128 4.13 18.38 6.41
N VAL A 129 3.12 18.82 5.67
CA VAL A 129 3.31 19.60 4.45
C VAL A 129 3.26 21.09 4.75
N ASP A 130 4.40 21.79 4.63
CA ASP A 130 4.49 23.25 4.77
C ASP A 130 4.28 23.94 3.42
N LYS A 131 3.05 24.39 3.17
CA LYS A 131 2.68 25.11 1.95
C LYS A 131 3.32 26.52 1.82
N GLY A 132 3.96 26.99 2.87
CA GLY A 132 4.71 28.24 2.85
C GLY A 132 6.11 28.12 2.24
N LYS A 133 6.61 26.89 2.08
CA LYS A 133 7.93 26.59 1.52
C LYS A 133 7.83 25.75 0.28
N THR A 134 8.48 26.19 -0.79
CA THR A 134 8.47 25.50 -2.07
C THR A 134 9.88 25.14 -2.52
N TYR A 135 9.98 23.96 -3.10
CA TYR A 135 11.19 23.41 -3.70
C TYR A 135 10.92 22.98 -5.14
N THR A 136 11.94 22.52 -5.84
CA THR A 136 11.80 21.98 -7.19
C THR A 136 12.47 20.62 -7.29
N CYS A 137 11.84 19.72 -8.03
CA CYS A 137 12.38 18.45 -8.46
C CYS A 137 12.24 18.29 -9.97
N THR A 138 12.89 17.30 -10.55
CA THR A 138 12.66 16.86 -11.93
C THR A 138 11.78 15.62 -11.90
N PHE A 139 10.77 15.56 -12.77
CA PHE A 139 9.81 14.45 -12.80
C PHE A 139 9.65 13.93 -14.23
N SER A 140 9.56 12.62 -14.41
CA SER A 140 9.28 11.99 -15.71
C SER A 140 8.49 10.70 -15.53
N ILE A 141 7.72 10.31 -16.57
CA ILE A 141 6.95 9.07 -16.62
C ILE A 141 7.21 8.42 -17.97
N GLU A 142 7.69 7.18 -17.97
CA GLU A 142 8.03 6.44 -19.18
C GLU A 142 7.59 4.98 -19.13
N CYS A 143 7.29 4.41 -20.30
CA CYS A 143 6.99 3.01 -20.51
C CYS A 143 7.82 2.40 -21.67
N SER A 144 9.05 2.92 -21.85
CA SER A 144 9.93 2.55 -22.97
C SER A 144 10.33 1.08 -22.98
N THR A 145 10.31 0.39 -21.84
CA THR A 145 10.54 -1.06 -21.73
C THR A 145 9.53 -1.87 -22.52
N ILE A 146 8.28 -1.41 -22.62
CA ILE A 146 7.22 -2.07 -23.42
C ILE A 146 7.62 -2.15 -24.88
N LEU A 147 8.31 -1.14 -25.43
CA LEU A 147 8.69 -1.12 -26.84
C LEU A 147 9.58 -2.30 -27.26
N ASN A 148 10.33 -2.88 -26.31
CA ASN A 148 11.13 -4.06 -26.51
C ASN A 148 10.40 -5.37 -26.17
N ASN A 149 9.16 -5.28 -25.66
CA ASN A 149 8.36 -6.40 -25.14
C ASN A 149 6.93 -6.42 -25.72
N LEU A 150 6.71 -5.80 -26.87
CA LEU A 150 5.38 -5.66 -27.49
C LEU A 150 4.64 -7.00 -27.72
N SER A 151 5.37 -8.12 -27.82
CA SER A 151 4.76 -9.45 -27.95
C SER A 151 4.11 -9.94 -26.65
N MET A 152 4.43 -9.33 -25.52
CA MET A 152 3.85 -9.65 -24.20
C MET A 152 2.76 -8.64 -23.80
N LEU A 153 2.65 -7.52 -24.55
CA LEU A 153 1.66 -6.49 -24.24
C LEU A 153 0.27 -6.96 -24.66
N ASP A 154 -0.71 -6.74 -23.81
CA ASP A 154 -2.10 -6.93 -24.13
C ASP A 154 -2.51 -6.07 -25.32
N ALA A 155 -3.19 -6.70 -26.29
CA ALA A 155 -3.44 -6.08 -27.59
C ALA A 155 -4.29 -4.79 -27.52
N ASP A 156 -5.17 -4.68 -26.54
CA ASP A 156 -6.02 -3.51 -26.29
C ASP A 156 -5.24 -2.35 -25.62
N LYS A 157 -4.02 -2.61 -25.15
CA LYS A 157 -3.15 -1.60 -24.53
C LYS A 157 -2.17 -0.92 -25.51
N LEU A 158 -2.09 -1.41 -26.74
CA LEU A 158 -1.14 -0.88 -27.71
C LEU A 158 -1.32 0.62 -27.97
N GLU A 159 -2.56 1.11 -27.98
CA GLU A 159 -2.87 2.52 -28.18
C GLU A 159 -2.45 3.42 -26.99
N CYS A 160 -2.25 2.81 -25.81
CA CYS A 160 -1.78 3.50 -24.61
C CYS A 160 -0.26 3.70 -24.59
N VAL A 161 0.48 3.05 -25.51
CA VAL A 161 1.95 3.11 -25.52
C VAL A 161 2.41 4.20 -26.52
N PRO A 162 2.97 5.32 -26.04
CA PRO A 162 3.55 6.32 -26.94
C PRO A 162 4.68 5.70 -27.80
N SER A 163 4.80 6.11 -29.05
CA SER A 163 5.78 5.55 -29.98
C SER A 163 7.24 5.66 -29.53
N ASN A 164 7.54 6.62 -28.65
CA ASN A 164 8.85 6.79 -28.02
C ASN A 164 8.89 6.31 -26.57
N GLY A 165 7.81 5.71 -26.05
CA GLY A 165 7.70 5.23 -24.69
C GLY A 165 7.65 6.32 -23.61
N VAL A 166 7.46 7.60 -23.98
CA VAL A 166 7.48 8.72 -23.03
C VAL A 166 6.08 9.27 -22.83
N ILE A 167 5.51 9.07 -21.65
CA ILE A 167 4.20 9.62 -21.25
C ILE A 167 4.35 11.06 -20.77
N LEU A 168 5.36 11.31 -19.92
CA LEU A 168 5.73 12.65 -19.49
C LEU A 168 7.25 12.82 -19.60
N ALA A 169 7.68 13.72 -20.49
CA ALA A 169 9.09 14.06 -20.62
C ALA A 169 9.61 14.73 -19.34
N LYS A 170 10.91 14.60 -19.08
CA LYS A 170 11.56 15.26 -17.94
C LYS A 170 11.14 16.71 -17.83
N THR A 171 10.51 17.06 -16.72
CA THR A 171 9.99 18.40 -16.46
C THR A 171 10.33 18.84 -15.05
N THR A 172 10.58 20.13 -14.87
CA THR A 172 10.76 20.68 -13.52
C THR A 172 9.39 20.91 -12.88
N VAL A 173 9.23 20.40 -11.68
CA VAL A 173 8.00 20.47 -10.89
C VAL A 173 8.29 21.17 -9.57
N THR A 174 7.44 22.12 -9.20
CA THR A 174 7.47 22.73 -7.86
C THR A 174 6.67 21.84 -6.89
N PHE A 175 7.22 21.64 -5.70
CA PHE A 175 6.56 20.92 -4.62
C PHE A 175 6.72 21.67 -3.29
N TYR A 176 5.88 21.33 -2.30
CA TYR A 176 5.94 21.88 -0.96
C TYR A 176 6.83 21.03 -0.06
N GLU A 177 7.48 21.67 0.93
CA GLU A 177 8.23 20.93 1.95
C GLU A 177 7.32 19.86 2.58
N GLY A 178 7.82 18.64 2.69
CA GLY A 178 7.07 17.50 3.25
C GLY A 178 6.20 16.72 2.26
N GLU A 179 6.00 17.21 1.02
CA GLU A 179 5.29 16.40 0.01
C GLU A 179 6.08 15.13 -0.34
N SER A 180 5.35 14.01 -0.48
CA SER A 180 5.90 12.75 -0.96
C SER A 180 5.97 12.67 -2.48
N VAL A 181 6.66 11.64 -2.99
CA VAL A 181 6.65 11.31 -4.43
C VAL A 181 5.23 11.06 -4.92
N PHE A 182 4.37 10.45 -4.09
CA PHE A 182 2.99 10.16 -4.44
C PHE A 182 2.13 11.43 -4.56
N ASP A 183 2.26 12.37 -3.61
CA ASP A 183 1.52 13.63 -3.65
C ASP A 183 1.79 14.40 -4.93
N VAL A 184 3.07 14.47 -5.31
CA VAL A 184 3.49 15.15 -6.54
C VAL A 184 3.03 14.40 -7.78
N LEU A 185 3.08 13.06 -7.79
CA LEU A 185 2.54 12.25 -8.91
C LEU A 185 1.06 12.53 -9.12
N GLN A 186 0.25 12.45 -8.05
CA GLN A 186 -1.20 12.68 -8.13
C GLN A 186 -1.52 14.07 -8.71
N ARG A 187 -0.89 15.09 -8.15
CA ARG A 187 -1.09 16.47 -8.59
C ARG A 187 -0.68 16.67 -10.03
N LEU A 188 0.47 16.15 -10.42
CA LEU A 188 1.02 16.29 -11.77
C LEU A 188 0.17 15.55 -12.82
N CYS A 189 -0.26 14.32 -12.52
CA CYS A 189 -1.16 13.56 -13.39
C CYS A 189 -2.50 14.30 -13.58
N LYS A 190 -3.07 14.83 -12.51
CA LYS A 190 -4.29 15.65 -12.58
C LYS A 190 -4.11 16.92 -13.43
N GLU A 191 -3.02 17.65 -13.25
CA GLU A 191 -2.70 18.87 -14.01
C GLU A 191 -2.48 18.61 -15.50
N LYS A 192 -1.90 17.47 -15.83
CA LYS A 192 -1.57 17.08 -17.20
C LYS A 192 -2.67 16.27 -17.88
N GLY A 193 -3.74 15.92 -17.18
CA GLY A 193 -4.79 15.04 -17.71
C GLY A 193 -4.30 13.62 -17.99
N ILE A 194 -3.28 13.15 -17.25
CA ILE A 194 -2.77 11.78 -17.31
C ILE A 194 -3.61 10.94 -16.35
N HIS A 195 -4.22 9.88 -16.87
CA HIS A 195 -4.92 8.92 -16.03
C HIS A 195 -3.96 8.27 -15.04
N MET A 196 -4.37 8.13 -13.76
CA MET A 196 -3.60 7.45 -12.72
C MET A 196 -4.54 6.80 -11.72
N GLU A 197 -4.29 5.54 -11.40
CA GLU A 197 -4.97 4.79 -10.36
C GLU A 197 -3.98 4.28 -9.33
N ALA A 198 -4.42 4.29 -8.08
CA ALA A 198 -3.64 3.78 -6.96
C ALA A 198 -4.55 3.28 -5.85
N ALA A 199 -4.15 2.22 -5.17
CA ALA A 199 -4.80 1.69 -4.00
C ALA A 199 -3.91 1.85 -2.74
N TRP A 200 -4.54 1.95 -1.58
CA TRP A 200 -3.81 1.95 -0.31
C TRP A 200 -3.50 0.52 0.12
N THR A 201 -2.25 0.24 0.45
CA THR A 201 -1.81 -1.07 0.91
C THR A 201 -1.40 -0.99 2.39
N PRO A 202 -2.28 -1.39 3.33
CA PRO A 202 -2.05 -1.19 4.77
C PRO A 202 -0.78 -1.88 5.29
N ILE A 203 -0.45 -3.08 4.78
CA ILE A 203 0.71 -3.85 5.23
C ILE A 203 2.05 -3.13 4.96
N TYR A 204 2.08 -2.28 3.93
CA TYR A 204 3.25 -1.46 3.59
C TYR A 204 3.07 0.01 4.01
N ASN A 205 1.93 0.35 4.63
CA ASN A 205 1.53 1.71 4.97
C ASN A 205 1.75 2.69 3.82
N SER A 206 1.40 2.29 2.62
CA SER A 206 1.73 3.07 1.42
C SER A 206 0.70 2.95 0.31
N ALA A 207 0.66 3.98 -0.52
CA ALA A 207 -0.02 3.93 -1.80
C ALA A 207 0.73 3.01 -2.78
N TYR A 208 -0.01 2.13 -3.41
CA TYR A 208 0.42 1.30 -4.52
C TYR A 208 -0.15 1.86 -5.82
N VAL A 209 0.69 2.22 -6.76
CA VAL A 209 0.28 2.77 -8.06
C VAL A 209 -0.01 1.62 -9.01
N GLU A 210 -1.28 1.38 -9.28
CA GLU A 210 -1.77 0.28 -10.11
C GLU A 210 -1.64 0.58 -11.59
N GLY A 211 -1.89 1.84 -11.99
CA GLY A 211 -1.87 2.23 -13.39
C GLY A 211 -1.53 3.71 -13.61
N ILE A 212 -0.81 4.01 -14.70
CA ILE A 212 -0.59 5.36 -15.22
C ILE A 212 -0.83 5.33 -16.73
N HIS A 213 -1.56 6.32 -17.26
CA HIS A 213 -1.86 6.47 -18.68
C HIS A 213 -2.58 5.24 -19.28
N ASN A 214 -3.48 4.63 -18.52
CA ASN A 214 -4.21 3.39 -18.83
C ASN A 214 -3.32 2.16 -19.07
N LEU A 215 -2.05 2.21 -18.66
CA LEU A 215 -1.16 1.05 -18.56
C LEU A 215 -1.11 0.61 -17.09
N TYR A 216 -1.53 -0.61 -16.85
CA TYR A 216 -1.64 -1.22 -15.52
C TYR A 216 -0.57 -2.29 -15.30
N GLU A 217 -0.41 -2.69 -14.07
CA GLU A 217 0.36 -3.89 -13.74
C GLU A 217 -0.19 -5.09 -14.53
N PHE A 218 0.71 -5.98 -14.92
CA PHE A 218 0.45 -7.18 -15.73
C PHE A 218 0.05 -6.97 -17.19
N ASP A 219 -0.20 -5.74 -17.67
CA ASP A 219 -0.54 -5.47 -19.08
C ASP A 219 0.56 -5.90 -20.06
N CYS A 220 1.81 -6.06 -19.61
CA CYS A 220 2.94 -6.52 -20.43
C CYS A 220 3.66 -7.73 -19.83
N GLY A 221 2.87 -8.72 -19.41
CA GLY A 221 3.36 -9.95 -18.78
C GLY A 221 3.34 -9.91 -17.25
N ASN A 222 3.41 -11.09 -16.63
CA ASN A 222 3.17 -11.31 -15.20
C ASN A 222 4.16 -10.59 -14.24
N LEU A 223 5.25 -10.03 -14.74
CA LEU A 223 6.26 -9.31 -13.96
C LEU A 223 6.28 -7.82 -14.30
N SER A 224 5.23 -7.34 -15.00
CA SER A 224 5.18 -5.94 -15.42
C SER A 224 4.39 -5.08 -14.45
N GLY A 225 4.77 -3.81 -14.35
CA GLY A 225 4.14 -2.84 -13.49
C GLY A 225 4.93 -1.53 -13.36
N TRP A 226 4.41 -0.64 -12.54
CA TRP A 226 5.01 0.66 -12.32
C TRP A 226 5.97 0.65 -11.15
N MET A 227 7.17 1.17 -11.39
CA MET A 227 8.19 1.41 -10.36
C MET A 227 8.62 2.87 -10.37
N TYR A 228 8.99 3.38 -9.22
CA TYR A 228 9.60 4.71 -9.13
C TYR A 228 11.06 4.61 -8.67
N ARG A 229 11.88 5.52 -9.17
CA ARG A 229 13.23 5.71 -8.65
C ARG A 229 13.50 7.19 -8.41
N VAL A 230 14.36 7.47 -7.43
CA VAL A 230 14.79 8.82 -7.13
C VAL A 230 16.31 8.87 -7.16
N ASN A 231 16.86 9.80 -7.94
CA ASN A 231 18.30 9.94 -8.12
C ASN A 231 18.98 8.62 -8.57
N GLY A 232 18.26 7.84 -9.42
CA GLY A 232 18.73 6.57 -9.94
C GLY A 232 18.61 5.38 -8.98
N TRP A 233 18.16 5.59 -7.75
CA TRP A 233 17.91 4.52 -6.77
C TRP A 233 16.42 4.15 -6.73
N TYR A 234 16.15 2.84 -6.72
CA TYR A 234 14.80 2.29 -6.47
C TYR A 234 14.62 2.10 -4.97
N PRO A 235 13.78 2.93 -4.30
CA PRO A 235 13.47 2.72 -2.89
C PRO A 235 12.74 1.38 -2.68
N ASN A 236 13.07 0.69 -1.60
CA ASN A 236 12.40 -0.55 -1.20
C ASN A 236 11.17 -0.31 -0.31
N TYR A 237 10.54 0.87 -0.44
CA TYR A 237 9.31 1.25 0.24
C TYR A 237 8.43 2.10 -0.70
N GLY A 238 7.15 2.20 -0.36
CA GLY A 238 6.16 2.83 -1.23
C GLY A 238 6.36 4.34 -1.40
N CYS A 239 5.90 4.85 -2.54
CA CYS A 239 6.12 6.22 -2.98
C CYS A 239 5.47 7.29 -2.09
N SER A 240 4.43 6.95 -1.33
CA SER A 240 3.82 7.85 -0.34
C SER A 240 4.64 7.99 0.94
N ARG A 241 5.66 7.16 1.13
CA ARG A 241 6.59 7.22 2.27
C ARG A 241 7.93 7.89 1.90
N TYR A 242 8.14 8.26 0.63
CA TYR A 242 9.33 8.97 0.20
C TYR A 242 9.09 10.47 0.17
N GLN A 243 9.62 11.22 1.14
CA GLN A 243 9.59 12.69 1.13
C GLN A 243 10.63 13.25 0.17
N LEU A 244 10.19 14.17 -0.69
CA LEU A 244 11.03 14.81 -1.69
C LEU A 244 11.98 15.83 -1.08
N ALA A 245 13.17 15.91 -1.66
CA ALA A 245 14.17 16.93 -1.36
C ALA A 245 14.43 17.83 -2.58
N GLN A 246 14.94 19.05 -2.29
CA GLN A 246 15.31 20.01 -3.36
C GLN A 246 16.26 19.37 -4.37
N GLY A 247 15.88 19.38 -5.64
CA GLY A 247 16.70 18.91 -6.74
C GLY A 247 16.61 17.42 -7.04
N ASP A 248 15.73 16.68 -6.37
CA ASP A 248 15.49 15.27 -6.66
C ASP A 248 15.10 15.03 -8.11
N ILE A 249 15.54 13.91 -8.67
CA ILE A 249 15.18 13.44 -9.99
C ILE A 249 14.30 12.20 -9.81
N VAL A 250 12.98 12.37 -10.02
CA VAL A 250 11.98 11.31 -9.90
C VAL A 250 11.66 10.77 -11.29
N GLU A 251 11.75 9.47 -11.43
CA GLU A 251 11.45 8.78 -12.67
C GLU A 251 10.49 7.62 -12.40
N TRP A 252 9.27 7.73 -12.91
CA TRP A 252 8.31 6.64 -12.96
C TRP A 252 8.54 5.82 -14.21
N ARG A 253 8.71 4.53 -14.06
CA ARG A 253 9.06 3.61 -15.14
C ARG A 253 8.14 2.41 -15.12
N TYR A 254 7.55 2.13 -16.27
CA TYR A 254 6.90 0.84 -16.46
C TYR A 254 7.99 -0.20 -16.70
N THR A 255 7.99 -1.29 -15.96
CA THR A 255 8.95 -2.39 -16.10
C THR A 255 8.24 -3.65 -16.57
N CYS A 256 8.95 -4.56 -17.26
CA CYS A 256 8.39 -5.83 -17.70
C CYS A 256 9.02 -7.04 -16.99
N ASP A 257 9.94 -6.79 -16.05
CA ASP A 257 10.79 -7.79 -15.39
C ASP A 257 11.08 -7.46 -13.90
N LEU A 258 10.20 -6.70 -13.27
CA LEU A 258 10.33 -6.18 -11.89
C LEU A 258 11.42 -5.12 -11.70
N GLY A 259 12.05 -4.60 -12.74
CA GLY A 259 12.99 -3.48 -12.70
C GLY A 259 14.46 -3.83 -12.62
#